data_d8801dc6c1a0ac772ba6e6454ee7101e
#
_entry.id   d8801dc6c1a0ac772ba6e6454ee7101e
#
_cell.length_a   1.000
_cell.length_b   1.000
_cell.length_c   1.000
_cell.angle_alpha   90.00
_cell.angle_beta   90.00
_cell.angle_gamma   90.00
#
_symmetry.space_group_name_H-M   'P 1'
#
loop_
_entity.id
_entity.type
_entity.pdbx_description
1 polymer ?
#
loop_
_entity_poly.entity_id
_entity_poly.type
_entity_poly.pdbx_seq_one_letter_code
_entity_poly.pdbx_strand_id
1 'polypeptide(L)'
;MEKMYRILKILIVVLLAAVIIAAAVVLPRQAEEQPEVQTEAVPQTEAANENLAPNFRVYDMDGKEYKLSDFRGKPVVLNFWASWCGPCKAEMPDLEAAYQTYGDRVEFMMVNLTDGSSETVESASSFIAGEGYTFPVYYDTGMEAAVAYRIYAIPVTYFIDASGEVRATHEGMIPGEALESNIQALLAQ
;
A
#
# COMPACT_ATOMS: atom_id res chain seq x y z
N MET A 1 -40.50 6.87 75.78
CA MET A 1 -39.23 7.17 75.12
C MET A 1 -39.14 6.60 73.72
N GLU A 2 -39.58 5.39 73.40
CA GLU A 2 -39.53 4.80 72.07
C GLU A 2 -40.28 5.56 70.97
N LYS A 3 -41.47 6.04 71.25
CA LYS A 3 -42.29 6.77 70.28
C LYS A 3 -41.63 8.09 69.85
N MET A 4 -40.99 8.77 70.77
CA MET A 4 -40.30 10.02 70.50
C MET A 4 -39.03 9.77 69.64
N TYR A 5 -38.34 8.68 69.90
CA TYR A 5 -37.17 8.28 69.09
C TYR A 5 -37.53 7.86 67.65
N ARG A 6 -38.64 7.18 67.46
CA ARG A 6 -39.16 6.83 66.13
C ARG A 6 -39.58 8.07 65.31
N ILE A 7 -40.26 9.04 66.00
CA ILE A 7 -40.60 10.30 65.31
C ILE A 7 -39.38 11.09 64.94
N LEU A 8 -38.35 11.17 65.78
CA LEU A 8 -37.12 11.84 65.51
C LEU A 8 -36.38 11.20 64.33
N LYS A 9 -36.33 9.86 64.23
CA LYS A 9 -35.72 9.18 63.07
C LYS A 9 -36.45 9.49 61.77
N ILE A 10 -37.73 9.50 61.75
CA ILE A 10 -38.52 9.82 60.56
C ILE A 10 -38.29 11.25 60.12
N LEU A 11 -38.21 12.21 61.04
CA LEU A 11 -37.95 13.61 60.74
C LEU A 11 -36.53 13.78 60.13
N ILE A 12 -35.54 13.07 60.67
CA ILE A 12 -34.18 13.10 60.13
C ILE A 12 -34.12 12.53 58.70
N VAL A 13 -34.81 11.42 58.44
CA VAL A 13 -34.84 10.81 57.10
C VAL A 13 -35.54 11.72 56.08
N VAL A 14 -36.66 12.34 56.50
CA VAL A 14 -37.39 13.30 55.62
C VAL A 14 -36.55 14.54 55.34
N LEU A 15 -35.80 15.04 56.32
CA LEU A 15 -34.96 16.19 56.17
C LEU A 15 -33.75 15.89 55.24
N LEU A 16 -33.15 14.70 55.36
CA LEU A 16 -32.11 14.24 54.49
C LEU A 16 -32.59 14.04 53.03
N ALA A 17 -33.80 13.49 52.86
CA ALA A 17 -34.41 13.35 51.54
C ALA A 17 -34.70 14.70 50.88
N ALA A 18 -35.15 15.70 51.65
CA ALA A 18 -35.39 17.05 51.15
C ALA A 18 -34.10 17.77 50.71
N VAL A 19 -33.00 17.56 51.44
CA VAL A 19 -31.67 18.12 51.08
C VAL A 19 -31.14 17.49 49.78
N ILE A 20 -31.33 16.18 49.59
CA ILE A 20 -30.90 15.50 48.37
C ILE A 20 -31.69 15.99 47.14
N ILE A 21 -33.01 16.20 47.30
CA ILE A 21 -33.86 16.71 46.21
C ILE A 21 -33.50 18.16 45.89
N ALA A 22 -33.21 19.00 46.88
CA ALA A 22 -32.80 20.39 46.67
C ALA A 22 -31.43 20.48 45.95
N ALA A 23 -30.49 19.58 46.28
CA ALA A 23 -29.19 19.52 45.60
C ALA A 23 -29.30 19.10 44.11
N ALA A 24 -30.30 18.25 43.79
CA ALA A 24 -30.53 17.81 42.41
C ALA A 24 -31.17 18.89 41.51
N VAL A 25 -31.81 19.91 42.10
CA VAL A 25 -32.51 20.99 41.37
C VAL A 25 -31.60 22.22 41.16
N VAL A 26 -30.55 22.39 41.99
CA VAL A 26 -29.68 23.60 41.99
C VAL A 26 -28.37 23.39 41.20
N LEU A 27 -28.02 22.15 40.82
CA LEU A 27 -26.90 21.95 39.93
C LEU A 27 -27.27 22.48 38.55
N PRO A 28 -26.60 23.54 38.06
CA PRO A 28 -26.77 23.93 36.65
C PRO A 28 -26.35 22.72 35.81
N ARG A 29 -27.27 22.26 34.97
CA ARG A 29 -26.91 21.39 33.85
C ARG A 29 -25.87 22.20 33.04
N GLN A 30 -24.61 21.96 33.31
CA GLN A 30 -23.57 22.27 32.33
C GLN A 30 -23.96 21.41 31.12
N ALA A 31 -24.60 22.06 30.15
CA ALA A 31 -24.57 21.56 28.80
C ALA A 31 -23.10 21.38 28.53
N GLU A 32 -22.65 20.15 28.38
CA GLU A 32 -21.37 19.85 27.72
C GLU A 32 -21.50 20.48 26.33
N GLU A 33 -20.99 21.70 26.19
CA GLU A 33 -20.57 22.21 24.90
C GLU A 33 -19.51 21.21 24.44
N GLN A 34 -19.97 20.18 23.71
CA GLN A 34 -19.08 19.46 22.82
C GLN A 34 -18.43 20.56 21.95
N PRO A 35 -17.10 20.63 21.91
CA PRO A 35 -16.47 21.48 20.92
C PRO A 35 -17.04 21.02 19.58
N GLU A 36 -17.75 21.92 18.89
CA GLU A 36 -18.02 21.76 17.47
C GLU A 36 -16.64 21.49 16.86
N VAL A 37 -16.38 20.21 16.58
CA VAL A 37 -15.34 19.84 15.64
C VAL A 37 -15.79 20.52 14.36
N GLN A 38 -15.25 21.72 14.13
CA GLN A 38 -15.27 22.29 12.79
C GLN A 38 -14.64 21.20 11.93
N THR A 39 -15.52 20.46 11.27
CA THR A 39 -15.13 19.62 10.15
C THR A 39 -14.63 20.63 9.11
N GLU A 40 -13.36 21.04 9.24
CA GLU A 40 -12.65 21.56 8.09
C GLU A 40 -12.91 20.53 7.01
N ALA A 41 -13.57 20.97 5.95
CA ALA A 41 -13.81 20.18 4.77
C ALA A 41 -12.43 19.67 4.35
N VAL A 42 -12.12 18.43 4.74
CA VAL A 42 -11.02 17.67 4.14
C VAL A 42 -11.32 17.78 2.65
N PRO A 43 -10.42 18.36 1.84
CA PRO A 43 -10.63 18.38 0.41
C PRO A 43 -11.02 16.96 0.04
N GLN A 44 -12.20 16.78 -0.54
CA GLN A 44 -12.63 15.49 -1.05
C GLN A 44 -11.55 15.12 -2.06
N THR A 45 -10.60 14.31 -1.59
CA THR A 45 -9.64 13.64 -2.45
C THR A 45 -10.50 12.96 -3.50
N GLU A 46 -10.31 13.34 -4.75
CA GLU A 46 -10.91 12.70 -5.93
C GLU A 46 -11.02 11.22 -5.62
N ALA A 47 -12.20 10.64 -5.85
CA ALA A 47 -12.48 9.24 -5.55
C ALA A 47 -11.26 8.43 -5.97
N ALA A 48 -10.53 7.88 -5.01
CA ALA A 48 -9.29 7.19 -5.27
C ALA A 48 -9.62 6.11 -6.30
N ASN A 49 -9.07 6.23 -7.49
CA ASN A 49 -9.31 5.26 -8.54
C ASN A 49 -8.74 3.94 -8.01
N GLU A 50 -9.62 2.99 -7.68
CA GLU A 50 -9.27 1.72 -7.05
C GLU A 50 -8.27 0.91 -7.90
N ASN A 51 -8.16 1.24 -9.19
CA ASN A 51 -7.22 0.61 -10.12
C ASN A 51 -5.87 1.35 -10.21
N LEU A 52 -5.70 2.49 -9.54
CA LEU A 52 -4.43 3.21 -9.60
C LEU A 52 -3.32 2.38 -8.95
N ALA A 53 -2.26 2.13 -9.70
CA ALA A 53 -1.08 1.40 -9.24
C ALA A 53 -0.47 2.11 -8.03
N PRO A 54 -0.29 1.42 -6.88
CA PRO A 54 0.35 1.99 -5.70
C PRO A 54 1.73 2.55 -6.03
N ASN A 55 2.01 3.78 -5.62
CA ASN A 55 3.32 4.39 -5.79
C ASN A 55 4.30 3.87 -4.72
N PHE A 56 5.56 3.69 -5.09
CA PHE A 56 6.63 3.21 -4.21
C PHE A 56 7.98 3.76 -4.68
N ARG A 57 9.01 3.60 -3.85
CA ARG A 57 10.39 3.93 -4.17
C ARG A 57 11.24 2.69 -4.30
N VAL A 58 12.16 2.73 -5.23
CA VAL A 58 13.21 1.72 -5.46
C VAL A 58 14.48 2.42 -5.89
N TYR A 59 15.58 1.70 -5.97
CA TYR A 59 16.89 2.25 -6.30
C TYR A 59 17.51 1.46 -7.45
N ASP A 60 18.29 2.11 -8.31
CA ASP A 60 19.15 1.41 -9.26
C ASP A 60 20.46 0.93 -8.58
N MET A 61 21.34 0.32 -9.35
CA MET A 61 22.62 -0.20 -8.87
C MET A 61 23.56 0.92 -8.35
N ASP A 62 23.41 2.14 -8.84
CA ASP A 62 24.18 3.31 -8.42
C ASP A 62 23.56 4.02 -7.22
N GLY A 63 22.44 3.52 -6.69
CA GLY A 63 21.71 4.08 -5.55
C GLY A 63 20.85 5.28 -5.89
N LYS A 64 20.59 5.54 -7.18
CA LYS A 64 19.66 6.59 -7.59
C LYS A 64 18.21 6.14 -7.34
N GLU A 65 17.43 7.01 -6.70
CA GLU A 65 16.01 6.78 -6.39
C GLU A 65 15.14 6.92 -7.64
N TYR A 66 14.16 6.02 -7.75
CA TYR A 66 13.09 6.04 -8.74
C TYR A 66 11.75 5.73 -8.05
N LYS A 67 10.68 6.31 -8.57
CA LYS A 67 9.30 6.04 -8.16
C LYS A 67 8.51 5.53 -9.35
N LEU A 68 7.52 4.70 -9.11
CA LEU A 68 6.61 4.29 -10.19
C LEU A 68 5.97 5.50 -10.87
N SER A 69 5.66 6.56 -10.12
CA SER A 69 5.10 7.80 -10.65
C SER A 69 5.99 8.55 -11.65
N ASP A 70 7.30 8.29 -11.66
CA ASP A 70 8.24 8.95 -12.57
C ASP A 70 8.06 8.48 -14.02
N PHE A 71 7.39 7.34 -14.21
CA PHE A 71 7.10 6.73 -15.50
C PHE A 71 5.70 7.05 -16.05
N ARG A 72 4.97 7.98 -15.42
CA ARG A 72 3.67 8.44 -15.94
C ARG A 72 3.80 8.95 -17.36
N GLY A 73 2.81 8.59 -18.21
CA GLY A 73 2.83 8.90 -19.63
C GLY A 73 3.42 7.80 -20.51
N LYS A 74 4.02 6.77 -19.90
CA LYS A 74 4.51 5.56 -20.57
C LYS A 74 3.91 4.32 -19.91
N PRO A 75 3.42 3.32 -20.65
CA PRO A 75 3.00 2.06 -20.05
C PRO A 75 4.15 1.36 -19.34
N VAL A 76 3.85 0.61 -18.27
CA VAL A 76 4.86 -0.09 -17.45
C VAL A 76 4.54 -1.57 -17.36
N VAL A 77 5.53 -2.42 -17.59
CA VAL A 77 5.58 -3.81 -17.14
C VAL A 77 6.37 -3.85 -15.86
N LEU A 78 5.68 -4.05 -14.73
CA LEU A 78 6.27 -4.13 -13.41
C LEU A 78 6.35 -5.59 -12.99
N ASN A 79 7.56 -6.14 -12.85
CA ASN A 79 7.77 -7.53 -12.43
C ASN A 79 8.54 -7.59 -11.10
N PHE A 80 8.05 -8.41 -10.16
CA PHE A 80 8.70 -8.68 -8.88
C PHE A 80 9.43 -10.01 -8.91
N TRP A 81 10.72 -10.02 -8.57
CA TRP A 81 11.59 -11.18 -8.70
C TRP A 81 12.72 -11.24 -7.65
N ALA A 82 13.41 -12.39 -7.60
CA ALA A 82 14.65 -12.56 -6.86
C ALA A 82 15.57 -13.56 -7.57
N SER A 83 16.91 -13.47 -7.34
CA SER A 83 17.91 -14.30 -8.01
C SER A 83 17.84 -15.79 -7.62
N TRP A 84 17.31 -16.08 -6.43
CA TRP A 84 17.09 -17.46 -5.95
C TRP A 84 15.77 -18.07 -6.43
N CYS A 85 14.86 -17.28 -7.03
CA CYS A 85 13.52 -17.72 -7.44
C CYS A 85 13.60 -18.49 -8.77
N GLY A 86 13.38 -19.80 -8.76
CA GLY A 86 13.43 -20.65 -9.94
C GLY A 86 12.44 -20.23 -11.05
N PRO A 87 11.12 -20.09 -10.74
CA PRO A 87 10.14 -19.63 -11.73
C PRO A 87 10.44 -18.23 -12.30
N CYS A 88 10.97 -17.30 -11.47
CA CYS A 88 11.37 -15.98 -11.95
C CYS A 88 12.48 -16.07 -13.01
N LYS A 89 13.51 -16.89 -12.76
CA LYS A 89 14.59 -17.10 -13.71
C LYS A 89 14.10 -17.73 -15.02
N ALA A 90 13.07 -18.57 -14.95
CA ALA A 90 12.55 -19.27 -16.13
C ALA A 90 11.80 -18.32 -17.10
N GLU A 91 11.19 -17.22 -16.60
CA GLU A 91 10.48 -16.25 -17.45
C GLU A 91 11.39 -15.12 -17.97
N MET A 92 12.58 -14.91 -17.38
CA MET A 92 13.48 -13.80 -17.75
C MET A 92 13.92 -13.77 -19.22
N PRO A 93 14.15 -14.89 -19.91
CA PRO A 93 14.44 -14.85 -21.35
C PRO A 93 13.32 -14.22 -22.17
N ASP A 94 12.05 -14.49 -21.81
CA ASP A 94 10.87 -13.92 -22.49
C ASP A 94 10.74 -12.42 -22.15
N LEU A 95 11.02 -12.03 -20.90
CA LEU A 95 11.02 -10.62 -20.46
C LEU A 95 12.14 -9.84 -21.19
N GLU A 96 13.33 -10.41 -21.35
CA GLU A 96 14.43 -9.80 -22.12
C GLU A 96 14.03 -9.62 -23.60
N ALA A 97 13.47 -10.65 -24.22
CA ALA A 97 13.02 -10.56 -25.62
C ALA A 97 11.93 -9.49 -25.80
N ALA A 98 10.99 -9.40 -24.85
CA ALA A 98 9.98 -8.36 -24.85
C ALA A 98 10.59 -6.96 -24.63
N TYR A 99 11.55 -6.83 -23.73
CA TYR A 99 12.27 -5.57 -23.50
C TYR A 99 13.00 -5.10 -24.77
N GLN A 100 13.70 -5.99 -25.44
CA GLN A 100 14.39 -5.67 -26.70
C GLN A 100 13.41 -5.21 -27.80
N THR A 101 12.18 -5.71 -27.78
CA THR A 101 11.16 -5.40 -28.78
C THR A 101 10.37 -4.11 -28.45
N TYR A 102 10.07 -3.88 -27.17
CA TYR A 102 9.11 -2.87 -26.73
C TYR A 102 9.68 -1.81 -25.80
N GLY A 103 10.93 -1.92 -25.32
CA GLY A 103 11.54 -1.04 -24.32
C GLY A 103 11.51 0.45 -24.68
N ASP A 104 11.50 0.80 -25.97
CA ASP A 104 11.32 2.18 -26.40
C ASP A 104 9.90 2.73 -26.10
N ARG A 105 8.88 1.86 -26.09
CA ARG A 105 7.45 2.22 -25.94
C ARG A 105 6.86 1.85 -24.60
N VAL A 106 7.43 0.86 -23.93
CA VAL A 106 6.98 0.35 -22.63
C VAL A 106 8.14 0.39 -21.66
N GLU A 107 7.93 0.87 -20.46
CA GLU A 107 8.93 0.78 -19.39
C GLU A 107 8.90 -0.61 -18.79
N PHE A 108 10.06 -1.24 -18.64
CA PHE A 108 10.22 -2.49 -17.91
C PHE A 108 10.82 -2.18 -16.55
N MET A 109 10.04 -2.38 -15.50
CA MET A 109 10.45 -2.13 -14.14
C MET A 109 10.66 -3.46 -13.41
N MET A 110 11.88 -4.01 -13.54
CA MET A 110 12.24 -5.30 -12.95
C MET A 110 12.67 -5.11 -11.50
N VAL A 111 11.71 -5.21 -10.58
CA VAL A 111 11.93 -4.92 -9.15
C VAL A 111 12.40 -6.16 -8.41
N ASN A 112 13.64 -6.13 -7.97
CA ASN A 112 14.24 -7.17 -7.15
C ASN A 112 13.84 -6.98 -5.68
N LEU A 113 13.38 -8.05 -5.02
CA LEU A 113 13.04 -8.06 -3.60
C LEU A 113 14.31 -8.16 -2.75
N THR A 114 15.00 -7.05 -2.59
CA THR A 114 16.29 -6.94 -1.91
C THR A 114 16.10 -6.80 -0.40
N ASP A 115 15.95 -7.93 0.31
CA ASP A 115 15.69 -7.97 1.76
C ASP A 115 16.96 -7.78 2.61
N GLY A 116 18.13 -7.72 1.97
CA GLY A 116 19.42 -7.55 2.65
C GLY A 116 19.96 -8.81 3.32
N SER A 117 19.26 -9.95 3.24
CA SER A 117 19.65 -11.22 3.83
C SER A 117 19.62 -12.39 2.84
N SER A 118 18.45 -12.74 2.34
CA SER A 118 18.26 -13.80 1.32
C SER A 118 18.59 -13.32 -0.08
N GLU A 119 18.39 -12.02 -0.31
CA GLU A 119 18.64 -11.33 -1.57
C GLU A 119 19.33 -9.99 -1.30
N THR A 120 20.43 -9.73 -2.01
CA THR A 120 21.19 -8.49 -1.91
C THR A 120 21.34 -7.84 -3.28
N VAL A 121 21.67 -6.55 -3.33
CA VAL A 121 21.98 -5.86 -4.59
C VAL A 121 23.09 -6.60 -5.34
N GLU A 122 24.11 -7.09 -4.62
CA GLU A 122 25.24 -7.81 -5.22
C GLU A 122 24.81 -9.15 -5.81
N SER A 123 23.99 -9.96 -5.10
CA SER A 123 23.53 -11.26 -5.62
C SER A 123 22.65 -11.08 -6.85
N ALA A 124 21.73 -10.13 -6.82
CA ALA A 124 20.82 -9.84 -7.92
C ALA A 124 21.57 -9.29 -9.15
N SER A 125 22.45 -8.29 -8.95
CA SER A 125 23.22 -7.70 -10.06
C SER A 125 24.20 -8.68 -10.69
N SER A 126 24.84 -9.54 -9.88
CA SER A 126 25.73 -10.60 -10.37
C SER A 126 24.96 -11.62 -11.21
N PHE A 127 23.75 -11.97 -10.81
CA PHE A 127 22.89 -12.87 -11.59
C PHE A 127 22.54 -12.23 -12.96
N ILE A 128 22.02 -10.99 -12.95
CA ILE A 128 21.64 -10.28 -14.20
C ILE A 128 22.83 -10.16 -15.16
N ALA A 129 24.00 -9.77 -14.64
CA ALA A 129 25.22 -9.64 -15.43
C ALA A 129 25.70 -11.00 -15.98
N GLY A 130 25.60 -12.07 -15.18
CA GLY A 130 26.01 -13.43 -15.56
C GLY A 130 25.14 -14.01 -16.67
N GLU A 131 23.85 -13.70 -16.70
CA GLU A 131 22.89 -14.14 -17.73
C GLU A 131 22.90 -13.19 -18.97
N GLY A 132 23.47 -11.99 -18.85
CA GLY A 132 23.57 -11.01 -19.93
C GLY A 132 22.27 -10.27 -20.23
N TYR A 133 21.34 -10.18 -19.25
CA TYR A 133 20.10 -9.41 -19.39
C TYR A 133 20.38 -7.91 -19.39
N THR A 134 19.59 -7.17 -20.19
CA THR A 134 19.81 -5.73 -20.42
C THR A 134 18.62 -4.86 -20.01
N PHE A 135 17.51 -5.45 -19.60
CA PHE A 135 16.38 -4.71 -19.04
C PHE A 135 16.77 -3.96 -17.76
N PRO A 136 16.12 -2.82 -17.45
CA PRO A 136 16.37 -2.07 -16.22
C PRO A 136 16.00 -2.87 -14.97
N VAL A 137 16.90 -2.88 -13.98
CA VAL A 137 16.69 -3.53 -12.69
C VAL A 137 16.65 -2.49 -11.58
N TYR A 138 15.66 -2.62 -10.70
CA TYR A 138 15.48 -1.77 -9.54
C TYR A 138 15.47 -2.62 -8.28
N TYR A 139 16.06 -2.12 -7.20
CA TYR A 139 16.25 -2.81 -5.94
C TYR A 139 15.31 -2.24 -4.88
N ASP A 140 14.39 -3.06 -4.35
CA ASP A 140 13.46 -2.70 -3.28
C ASP A 140 14.11 -2.93 -1.91
N THR A 141 15.18 -2.18 -1.63
CA THR A 141 15.98 -2.32 -0.39
C THR A 141 15.21 -1.91 0.87
N GLY A 142 14.13 -1.13 0.71
CA GLY A 142 13.23 -0.74 1.80
C GLY A 142 11.98 -1.60 1.91
N MET A 143 11.81 -2.59 1.02
CA MET A 143 10.60 -3.41 0.89
C MET A 143 9.31 -2.57 0.69
N GLU A 144 9.43 -1.33 0.22
CA GLU A 144 8.28 -0.44 -0.01
C GLU A 144 7.38 -0.95 -1.12
N ALA A 145 7.97 -1.39 -2.23
CA ALA A 145 7.23 -1.94 -3.36
C ALA A 145 6.54 -3.26 -2.98
N ALA A 146 7.27 -4.16 -2.31
CA ALA A 146 6.72 -5.43 -1.86
C ALA A 146 5.53 -5.24 -0.91
N VAL A 147 5.61 -4.29 0.03
CA VAL A 147 4.52 -3.97 0.96
C VAL A 147 3.35 -3.31 0.25
N ALA A 148 3.60 -2.33 -0.63
CA ALA A 148 2.56 -1.60 -1.35
C ALA A 148 1.72 -2.52 -2.24
N TYR A 149 2.36 -3.50 -2.89
CA TYR A 149 1.72 -4.49 -3.76
C TYR A 149 1.33 -5.78 -3.05
N ARG A 150 1.58 -5.89 -1.74
CA ARG A 150 1.29 -7.09 -0.92
C ARG A 150 1.88 -8.36 -1.54
N ILE A 151 3.15 -8.30 -1.93
CA ILE A 151 3.85 -9.41 -2.57
C ILE A 151 4.16 -10.49 -1.53
N TYR A 152 3.47 -11.63 -1.60
CA TYR A 152 3.65 -12.80 -0.73
C TYR A 152 4.32 -13.97 -1.46
N ALA A 153 4.31 -13.94 -2.79
CA ALA A 153 4.94 -14.94 -3.64
C ALA A 153 5.45 -14.27 -4.92
N ILE A 154 6.50 -14.81 -5.51
CA ILE A 154 7.11 -14.34 -6.76
C ILE A 154 7.28 -15.50 -7.75
N PRO A 155 7.27 -15.21 -9.06
CA PRO A 155 7.14 -13.87 -9.66
C PRO A 155 5.70 -13.36 -9.69
N VAL A 156 5.55 -12.04 -9.79
CA VAL A 156 4.26 -11.39 -10.10
C VAL A 156 4.52 -10.26 -11.08
N THR A 157 3.72 -10.19 -12.13
CA THR A 157 3.82 -9.16 -13.16
C THR A 157 2.55 -8.32 -13.23
N TYR A 158 2.70 -7.01 -13.14
CA TYR A 158 1.62 -6.03 -13.32
C TYR A 158 1.80 -5.30 -14.64
N PHE A 159 0.70 -5.11 -15.35
CA PHE A 159 0.62 -4.34 -16.57
C PHE A 159 -0.10 -3.02 -16.27
N ILE A 160 0.62 -1.93 -16.34
CA ILE A 160 0.15 -0.59 -15.92
C ILE A 160 0.14 0.30 -17.15
N ASP A 161 -0.96 0.99 -17.38
CA ASP A 161 -1.07 1.90 -18.51
C ASP A 161 -0.36 3.25 -18.27
N ALA A 162 -0.36 4.10 -19.31
CA ALA A 162 0.29 5.41 -19.26
C ALA A 162 -0.36 6.37 -18.23
N SER A 163 -1.62 6.16 -17.86
CA SER A 163 -2.29 6.90 -16.80
C SER A 163 -1.90 6.40 -15.40
N GLY A 164 -1.26 5.21 -15.35
CA GLY A 164 -0.83 4.52 -14.15
C GLY A 164 -1.89 3.64 -13.52
N GLU A 165 -2.88 3.22 -14.27
CA GLU A 165 -3.86 2.24 -13.82
C GLU A 165 -3.39 0.83 -14.12
N VAL A 166 -3.58 -0.09 -13.18
CA VAL A 166 -3.34 -1.51 -13.38
C VAL A 166 -4.40 -2.07 -14.31
N ARG A 167 -3.98 -2.60 -15.46
CA ARG A 167 -4.85 -3.19 -16.48
C ARG A 167 -4.91 -4.70 -16.41
N ALA A 168 -3.82 -5.33 -15.98
CA ALA A 168 -3.75 -6.77 -15.77
C ALA A 168 -2.70 -7.11 -14.71
N THR A 169 -2.87 -8.26 -14.09
CA THR A 169 -1.89 -8.87 -13.16
C THR A 169 -1.75 -10.34 -13.49
N HIS A 170 -0.51 -10.83 -13.45
CA HIS A 170 -0.20 -12.23 -13.59
C HIS A 170 0.60 -12.71 -12.38
N GLU A 171 0.07 -13.68 -11.65
CA GLU A 171 0.76 -14.31 -10.53
C GLU A 171 1.42 -15.62 -10.97
N GLY A 172 2.66 -15.82 -10.55
CA GLY A 172 3.49 -16.94 -11.01
C GLY A 172 4.19 -16.63 -12.32
N MET A 173 4.94 -17.62 -12.84
CA MET A 173 5.69 -17.50 -14.09
C MET A 173 4.77 -17.18 -15.27
N ILE A 174 5.02 -16.05 -15.93
CA ILE A 174 4.23 -15.63 -17.09
C ILE A 174 4.75 -16.31 -18.37
N PRO A 175 3.86 -16.98 -19.14
CA PRO A 175 4.24 -17.46 -20.47
C PRO A 175 4.50 -16.31 -21.44
N GLY A 176 5.49 -16.45 -22.34
CA GLY A 176 5.86 -15.41 -23.32
C GLY A 176 4.68 -14.92 -24.17
N GLU A 177 3.75 -15.82 -24.58
CA GLU A 177 2.54 -15.43 -25.31
C GLU A 177 1.62 -14.53 -24.49
N ALA A 178 1.47 -14.81 -23.18
CA ALA A 178 0.65 -13.99 -22.29
C ALA A 178 1.32 -12.63 -22.02
N LEU A 179 2.64 -12.61 -21.86
CA LEU A 179 3.43 -11.37 -21.74
C LEU A 179 3.24 -10.47 -22.96
N GLU A 180 3.42 -11.03 -24.15
CA GLU A 180 3.25 -10.35 -25.43
C GLU A 180 1.83 -9.79 -25.60
N SER A 181 0.80 -10.61 -25.35
CA SER A 181 -0.61 -10.21 -25.45
C SER A 181 -0.96 -9.03 -24.54
N ASN A 182 -0.48 -9.03 -23.29
CA ASN A 182 -0.73 -7.94 -22.34
C ASN A 182 0.02 -6.66 -22.74
N ILE A 183 1.25 -6.77 -23.24
CA ILE A 183 2.00 -5.60 -23.76
C ILE A 183 1.27 -4.98 -24.95
N GLN A 184 0.78 -5.80 -25.88
CA GLN A 184 0.02 -5.33 -27.03
C GLN A 184 -1.27 -4.61 -26.59
N ALA A 185 -1.97 -5.12 -25.57
CA ALA A 185 -3.15 -4.50 -25.00
C ALA A 185 -2.84 -3.13 -24.36
N LEU A 186 -1.69 -2.97 -23.70
CA LEU A 186 -1.24 -1.67 -23.18
C LEU A 186 -0.96 -0.65 -24.29
N LEU A 187 -0.40 -1.09 -25.41
CA LEU A 187 -0.02 -0.22 -26.52
C LEU A 187 -1.20 0.18 -27.42
N ALA A 188 -2.35 -0.48 -27.27
CA ALA A 188 -3.57 -0.21 -28.06
C ALA A 188 -4.49 0.84 -27.41
N GLN A 189 -4.13 1.41 -26.27
CA GLN A 189 -4.95 2.36 -25.49
C GLN A 189 -4.75 3.80 -25.91
#